data_2cf446a8d61eead6a85bea5ae50ce2a6
#
_entry.id   2cf446a8d61eead6a85bea5ae50ce2a6
#
_cell.length_a   1.000
_cell.length_b   1.000
_cell.length_c   1.000
_cell.angle_alpha   90.00
_cell.angle_beta   90.00
_cell.angle_gamma   90.00
#
_symmetry.space_group_name_H-M   'P 1'
#
loop_
_entity.id
_entity.type
_entity.pdbx_description
1 polymer ?
#
loop_
_entity_poly.entity_id
_entity_poly.type
_entity_poly.pdbx_seq_one_letter_code
_entity_poly.pdbx_strand_id
1 'polypeptide(L)'
;MLHLLQSNIVHKFGSSTFPSLILPLSASRTNETIGQTVEQAIADNNGLDSGINPKRIDPVLITPMSAIMQCLTPRFAFDKALGVKNTKVDFHAENGPMGPGTTSVKSSYRDDKVCPQTIGQTTKERYAEYFNINKGDDIALAIKTHFIENPELVCSEMLKNLNCCDYIIHVSGSIIKKLPALGTLIGSETSAYLDKCKMNQLEINPSQSLGKLRIDWFHRSFFEGFTWNKSLFTFTKSIETWNESCTVKYNGNSIAEIQIHKGRNAAKFRFKMKALVDEIQSQTTDL
;
A
#
# COMPACT_ATOMS: atom_id res chain seq x y z
N MET A 1 -2.96 3.62 -30.87
CA MET A 1 -3.09 2.46 -29.96
C MET A 1 -4.29 2.55 -29.01
N LEU A 2 -4.66 3.72 -28.44
CA LEU A 2 -5.85 3.91 -27.60
C LEU A 2 -7.17 3.66 -28.37
N HIS A 3 -7.26 4.01 -29.66
CA HIS A 3 -8.44 3.79 -30.50
C HIS A 3 -8.76 2.30 -30.73
N LEU A 4 -7.77 1.43 -30.75
CA LEU A 4 -7.96 -0.02 -30.92
C LEU A 4 -8.50 -0.70 -29.66
N LEU A 5 -8.19 -0.18 -28.46
CA LEU A 5 -8.75 -0.70 -27.22
C LEU A 5 -10.21 -0.30 -27.02
N GLN A 6 -10.61 0.90 -27.47
CA GLN A 6 -12.03 1.31 -27.44
C GLN A 6 -12.90 0.45 -28.35
N SER A 7 -12.43 0.11 -29.57
CA SER A 7 -13.20 -0.71 -30.49
C SER A 7 -13.36 -2.17 -30.04
N ASN A 8 -12.36 -2.75 -29.38
CA ASN A 8 -12.43 -4.13 -28.90
C ASN A 8 -13.27 -4.33 -27.65
N ILE A 9 -13.40 -3.32 -26.81
CA ILE A 9 -14.24 -3.39 -25.61
C ILE A 9 -15.71 -3.19 -25.98
N VAL A 10 -16.01 -2.26 -26.87
CA VAL A 10 -17.40 -1.95 -27.30
C VAL A 10 -18.01 -3.08 -28.14
N HIS A 11 -17.24 -3.75 -28.99
CA HIS A 11 -17.77 -4.84 -29.83
C HIS A 11 -18.05 -6.16 -29.08
N LYS A 12 -17.45 -6.41 -27.92
CA LYS A 12 -17.73 -7.60 -27.11
C LYS A 12 -19.00 -7.47 -26.23
N PHE A 13 -19.55 -6.27 -26.09
CA PHE A 13 -20.72 -6.01 -25.25
C PHE A 13 -21.96 -5.58 -26.03
N GLY A 14 -22.06 -5.96 -27.32
CA GLY A 14 -23.25 -5.77 -28.12
C GLY A 14 -24.44 -6.57 -27.58
N SER A 15 -25.46 -5.85 -27.16
CA SER A 15 -26.86 -6.23 -26.89
C SER A 15 -27.17 -7.73 -26.66
N SER A 16 -26.72 -8.32 -25.58
CA SER A 16 -27.35 -9.48 -24.99
C SER A 16 -27.81 -9.09 -23.58
N THR A 17 -29.12 -9.26 -23.35
CA THR A 17 -29.74 -9.21 -22.04
C THR A 17 -28.92 -10.07 -21.07
N PHE A 18 -28.12 -9.40 -20.23
CA PHE A 18 -27.38 -10.07 -19.18
C PHE A 18 -28.39 -10.77 -18.25
N PRO A 19 -28.35 -12.11 -18.08
CA PRO A 19 -28.92 -12.66 -16.89
C PRO A 19 -28.23 -11.94 -15.74
N SER A 20 -28.99 -11.48 -14.77
CA SER A 20 -28.47 -10.94 -13.52
C SER A 20 -27.56 -12.02 -12.91
N LEU A 21 -26.29 -12.00 -13.30
CA LEU A 21 -25.24 -12.73 -12.62
C LEU A 21 -25.19 -12.11 -11.23
N ILE A 22 -25.93 -12.75 -10.31
CA ILE A 22 -25.64 -12.66 -8.89
C ILE A 22 -24.25 -13.27 -8.76
N LEU A 23 -23.23 -12.43 -9.04
CA LEU A 23 -21.86 -12.80 -8.73
C LEU A 23 -21.86 -13.12 -7.25
N PRO A 24 -21.42 -14.32 -6.83
CA PRO A 24 -21.32 -14.65 -5.44
C PRO A 24 -20.56 -13.51 -4.80
N LEU A 25 -21.14 -12.90 -3.76
CA LEU A 25 -20.48 -11.91 -2.93
C LEU A 25 -19.13 -12.51 -2.56
N SER A 26 -18.08 -12.08 -3.24
CA SER A 26 -16.75 -12.68 -3.15
C SER A 26 -16.36 -12.73 -1.68
N ALA A 27 -15.74 -13.82 -1.29
CA ALA A 27 -15.05 -13.97 -0.04
C ALA A 27 -14.36 -12.66 0.31
N SER A 28 -14.50 -12.19 1.54
CA SER A 28 -14.10 -10.85 1.98
C SER A 28 -12.73 -10.48 1.41
N ARG A 29 -12.69 -9.52 0.46
CA ARG A 29 -11.44 -9.03 -0.13
C ARG A 29 -10.52 -8.58 0.99
N THR A 30 -9.43 -9.28 1.18
CA THR A 30 -8.40 -8.92 2.14
C THR A 30 -7.46 -7.88 1.53
N ASN A 31 -6.73 -7.14 2.35
CA ASN A 31 -5.67 -6.27 1.86
C ASN A 31 -4.61 -7.04 1.07
N GLU A 32 -4.33 -8.28 1.47
CA GLU A 32 -3.39 -9.16 0.79
C GLU A 32 -3.85 -9.49 -0.63
N THR A 33 -5.11 -9.92 -0.79
CA THR A 33 -5.69 -10.22 -2.11
C THR A 33 -5.67 -8.98 -3.02
N ILE A 34 -5.98 -7.80 -2.47
CA ILE A 34 -5.92 -6.54 -3.23
C ILE A 34 -4.48 -6.24 -3.63
N GLY A 35 -3.52 -6.36 -2.71
CA GLY A 35 -2.10 -6.13 -2.98
C GLY A 35 -1.59 -6.99 -4.12
N GLN A 36 -1.84 -8.29 -4.05
CA GLN A 36 -1.42 -9.23 -5.08
C GLN A 36 -2.13 -9.00 -6.42
N THR A 37 -3.39 -8.54 -6.40
CA THR A 37 -4.09 -8.15 -7.64
C THR A 37 -3.46 -6.90 -8.27
N VAL A 38 -3.02 -5.93 -7.48
CA VAL A 38 -2.29 -4.76 -7.98
C VAL A 38 -0.95 -5.15 -8.58
N GLU A 39 -0.18 -6.01 -7.89
CA GLU A 39 1.10 -6.52 -8.39
C GLU A 39 0.92 -7.31 -9.68
N GLN A 40 -0.09 -8.19 -9.77
CA GLN A 40 -0.41 -8.90 -11.01
C GLN A 40 -0.77 -7.95 -12.14
N ALA A 41 -1.57 -6.92 -11.86
CA ALA A 41 -1.96 -5.92 -12.86
C ALA A 41 -0.75 -5.15 -13.43
N ILE A 42 0.23 -4.83 -12.58
CA ILE A 42 1.49 -4.22 -13.02
C ILE A 42 2.29 -5.20 -13.89
N ALA A 43 2.40 -6.46 -13.47
CA ALA A 43 3.11 -7.50 -14.23
C ALA A 43 2.48 -7.71 -15.61
N ASP A 44 1.15 -7.87 -15.68
CA ASP A 44 0.40 -8.06 -16.94
C ASP A 44 0.64 -6.90 -17.92
N ASN A 45 0.64 -5.67 -17.44
CA ASN A 45 0.86 -4.47 -18.26
C ASN A 45 2.29 -4.37 -18.82
N ASN A 46 3.24 -5.09 -18.23
CA ASN A 46 4.64 -5.11 -18.65
C ASN A 46 5.05 -6.46 -19.30
N GLY A 47 4.10 -7.37 -19.49
CA GLY A 47 4.38 -8.70 -20.07
C GLY A 47 5.25 -9.59 -19.19
N LEU A 48 5.18 -9.39 -17.86
CA LEU A 48 5.98 -10.12 -16.88
C LEU A 48 5.18 -11.25 -16.25
N ASP A 49 5.85 -12.35 -15.92
CA ASP A 49 5.31 -13.37 -15.04
C ASP A 49 5.53 -12.96 -13.56
N SER A 50 4.46 -12.62 -12.88
CA SER A 50 4.52 -12.28 -11.46
C SER A 50 4.81 -13.50 -10.57
N GLY A 51 4.51 -14.71 -11.03
CA GLY A 51 4.53 -15.94 -10.26
C GLY A 51 3.53 -15.98 -9.09
N ILE A 52 2.60 -15.02 -9.02
CA ILE A 52 1.57 -14.98 -7.98
C ILE A 52 0.58 -16.11 -8.21
N ASN A 53 0.23 -16.83 -7.14
CA ASN A 53 -0.78 -17.88 -7.21
C ASN A 53 -2.13 -17.30 -7.64
N PRO A 54 -2.74 -17.76 -8.75
CA PRO A 54 -4.02 -17.22 -9.25
C PRO A 54 -5.16 -17.24 -8.23
N LYS A 55 -5.13 -18.17 -7.27
CA LYS A 55 -6.14 -18.22 -6.18
C LYS A 55 -6.07 -17.03 -5.21
N ARG A 56 -4.99 -16.28 -5.25
CA ARG A 56 -4.77 -15.09 -4.41
C ARG A 56 -5.07 -13.79 -5.13
N ILE A 57 -5.42 -13.84 -6.41
CA ILE A 57 -5.80 -12.71 -7.23
C ILE A 57 -7.32 -12.60 -7.23
N ASP A 58 -7.85 -11.39 -7.12
CA ASP A 58 -9.29 -11.15 -7.26
C ASP A 58 -9.64 -11.11 -8.75
N PRO A 59 -10.36 -12.13 -9.28
CA PRO A 59 -10.61 -12.26 -10.72
C PRO A 59 -11.54 -11.16 -11.27
N VAL A 60 -12.26 -10.47 -10.40
CA VAL A 60 -13.18 -9.39 -10.80
C VAL A 60 -12.49 -8.03 -10.74
N LEU A 61 -11.47 -7.90 -9.88
CA LEU A 61 -10.69 -6.68 -9.71
C LEU A 61 -9.54 -6.55 -10.71
N ILE A 62 -9.00 -7.65 -11.24
CA ILE A 62 -7.79 -7.63 -12.06
C ILE A 62 -7.93 -6.78 -13.33
N THR A 63 -9.02 -6.91 -14.07
CA THR A 63 -9.22 -6.16 -15.32
C THR A 63 -9.27 -4.64 -15.11
N PRO A 64 -10.13 -4.11 -14.22
CA PRO A 64 -10.12 -2.68 -13.95
C PRO A 64 -8.81 -2.19 -13.32
N MET A 65 -8.14 -3.02 -12.53
CA MET A 65 -6.87 -2.67 -11.93
C MET A 65 -5.75 -2.60 -12.99
N SER A 66 -5.70 -3.52 -13.95
CA SER A 66 -4.75 -3.47 -15.07
C SER A 66 -4.92 -2.18 -15.89
N ALA A 67 -6.15 -1.79 -16.19
CA ALA A 67 -6.41 -0.53 -16.89
C ALA A 67 -5.89 0.69 -16.12
N ILE A 68 -6.04 0.70 -14.80
CA ILE A 68 -5.57 1.78 -13.94
C ILE A 68 -4.04 1.78 -13.85
N MET A 69 -3.41 0.61 -13.66
CA MET A 69 -1.95 0.51 -13.51
C MET A 69 -1.18 0.86 -14.78
N GLN A 70 -1.82 0.93 -15.94
CA GLN A 70 -1.22 1.46 -17.17
C GLN A 70 -0.65 2.88 -17.00
N CYS A 71 -1.14 3.67 -16.05
CA CYS A 71 -0.60 5.00 -15.75
C CYS A 71 0.87 4.99 -15.29
N LEU A 72 1.38 3.85 -14.81
CA LEU A 72 2.77 3.69 -14.41
C LEU A 72 3.71 3.50 -15.59
N THR A 73 3.24 2.92 -16.71
CA THR A 73 4.05 2.59 -17.87
C THR A 73 4.88 3.75 -18.46
N PRO A 74 4.39 5.00 -18.51
CA PRO A 74 5.22 6.13 -18.97
C PRO A 74 6.35 6.53 -18.02
N ARG A 75 6.33 6.02 -16.77
CA ARG A 75 7.28 6.41 -15.72
C ARG A 75 8.21 5.27 -15.31
N PHE A 76 7.76 4.05 -15.44
CA PHE A 76 8.50 2.85 -15.03
C PHE A 76 8.52 1.85 -16.18
N ALA A 77 9.72 1.45 -16.60
CA ALA A 77 9.93 0.29 -17.46
C ALA A 77 10.29 -0.90 -16.57
N PHE A 78 9.27 -1.64 -16.11
CA PHE A 78 9.50 -2.84 -15.33
C PHE A 78 10.00 -3.97 -16.24
N ASP A 79 11.11 -4.58 -15.88
CA ASP A 79 11.77 -5.65 -16.63
C ASP A 79 11.75 -7.01 -15.90
N LYS A 80 11.55 -6.99 -14.58
CA LYS A 80 11.47 -8.22 -13.76
C LYS A 80 10.45 -8.10 -12.65
N ALA A 81 9.66 -9.17 -12.47
CA ALA A 81 8.87 -9.40 -11.26
C ALA A 81 9.68 -10.28 -10.28
N LEU A 82 9.84 -9.86 -9.05
CA LEU A 82 10.73 -10.46 -8.05
C LEU A 82 9.99 -11.00 -6.81
N GLY A 83 8.72 -10.69 -6.66
CA GLY A 83 7.92 -10.84 -5.44
C GLY A 83 7.64 -12.27 -4.95
N VAL A 84 8.03 -13.31 -5.69
CA VAL A 84 7.51 -14.67 -5.47
C VAL A 84 8.22 -15.46 -4.37
N LYS A 85 9.44 -15.11 -3.97
CA LYS A 85 10.23 -15.91 -3.04
C LYS A 85 10.86 -15.08 -1.92
N ASN A 86 10.06 -14.68 -0.91
CA ASN A 86 10.57 -14.01 0.30
C ASN A 86 11.41 -12.75 0.05
N THR A 87 11.28 -12.12 -1.09
CA THR A 87 11.97 -10.88 -1.38
C THR A 87 11.17 -9.70 -0.80
N LYS A 88 11.89 -8.68 -0.37
CA LYS A 88 11.31 -7.40 0.05
C LYS A 88 10.93 -6.53 -1.16
N VAL A 89 11.19 -7.03 -2.35
CA VAL A 89 11.12 -6.35 -3.64
C VAL A 89 10.05 -7.01 -4.48
N ASP A 90 9.14 -6.23 -5.02
CA ASP A 90 8.07 -6.75 -5.88
C ASP A 90 8.49 -6.69 -7.35
N PHE A 91 9.18 -5.62 -7.80
CA PHE A 91 9.65 -5.46 -9.16
C PHE A 91 11.05 -4.85 -9.22
N HIS A 92 11.73 -5.10 -10.34
CA HIS A 92 12.83 -4.28 -10.81
C HIS A 92 12.35 -3.43 -11.99
N ALA A 93 12.78 -2.19 -12.05
CA ALA A 93 12.57 -1.29 -13.18
C ALA A 93 13.93 -1.01 -13.83
N GLU A 94 14.06 -1.32 -15.11
CA GLU A 94 15.22 -0.94 -15.93
C GLU A 94 15.31 0.58 -16.04
N ASN A 95 14.16 1.25 -16.04
CA ASN A 95 14.08 2.70 -16.02
C ASN A 95 12.94 3.14 -15.08
N GLY A 96 13.22 4.14 -14.25
CA GLY A 96 12.28 4.79 -13.37
C GLY A 96 12.49 6.29 -13.36
N PRO A 97 11.63 7.08 -12.67
CA PRO A 97 11.70 8.53 -12.64
C PRO A 97 13.05 9.11 -12.17
N MET A 98 13.78 8.36 -11.36
CA MET A 98 15.11 8.73 -10.84
C MET A 98 16.21 7.75 -11.25
N GLY A 99 15.96 6.93 -12.30
CA GLY A 99 16.87 5.90 -12.79
C GLY A 99 16.38 4.47 -12.50
N PRO A 100 17.18 3.46 -12.86
CA PRO A 100 16.83 2.07 -12.61
C PRO A 100 16.78 1.76 -11.12
N GLY A 101 15.98 0.77 -10.75
CA GLY A 101 15.91 0.38 -9.32
C GLY A 101 14.84 -0.63 -8.97
N THR A 102 14.89 -1.06 -7.75
CA THR A 102 13.95 -1.98 -7.12
C THR A 102 12.69 -1.25 -6.65
N THR A 103 11.54 -1.93 -6.73
CA THR A 103 10.25 -1.32 -6.40
C THR A 103 9.47 -2.20 -5.44
N SER A 104 8.90 -1.61 -4.41
CA SER A 104 7.91 -2.24 -3.55
C SER A 104 6.53 -1.62 -3.78
N VAL A 105 5.54 -2.47 -3.99
CA VAL A 105 4.14 -2.07 -4.18
C VAL A 105 3.40 -2.19 -2.86
N LYS A 106 2.70 -1.14 -2.48
CA LYS A 106 1.85 -1.09 -1.30
C LYS A 106 0.43 -0.73 -1.70
N SER A 107 -0.53 -1.44 -1.17
CA SER A 107 -1.93 -1.15 -1.42
C SER A 107 -2.72 -1.01 -0.13
N SER A 108 -3.65 -0.05 -0.09
CA SER A 108 -4.59 0.08 1.00
C SER A 108 -5.95 0.56 0.50
N TYR A 109 -7.02 -0.10 0.95
CA TYR A 109 -8.38 0.32 0.61
C TYR A 109 -9.08 1.06 1.75
N ARG A 110 -8.40 1.19 2.90
CA ARG A 110 -8.88 1.90 4.11
C ARG A 110 -7.74 2.68 4.72
N ASP A 111 -8.05 3.85 5.21
CA ASP A 111 -7.25 4.63 6.16
C ASP A 111 -5.79 4.89 5.76
N ASP A 112 -5.42 4.69 4.52
CA ASP A 112 -4.06 4.97 4.01
C ASP A 112 -2.94 4.26 4.81
N LYS A 113 -3.24 3.10 5.43
CA LYS A 113 -2.32 2.38 6.31
C LYS A 113 -1.48 1.38 5.54
N VAL A 114 -0.18 1.51 5.67
CA VAL A 114 0.83 0.65 5.01
C VAL A 114 1.69 -0.05 6.04
N CYS A 115 1.84 -1.38 5.89
CA CYS A 115 2.77 -2.16 6.68
C CYS A 115 4.18 -2.06 6.10
N PRO A 116 5.21 -1.73 6.90
CA PRO A 116 6.60 -1.95 6.53
C PRO A 116 6.85 -3.43 6.21
N GLN A 117 7.89 -3.70 5.44
CA GLN A 117 8.32 -5.07 5.17
C GLN A 117 8.84 -5.75 6.44
N THR A 118 9.02 -7.05 6.40
CA THR A 118 9.68 -7.87 7.42
C THR A 118 8.97 -7.88 8.79
N ILE A 119 8.89 -6.74 9.48
CA ILE A 119 8.38 -6.66 10.86
C ILE A 119 7.11 -5.83 11.02
N GLY A 120 6.62 -5.23 9.94
CA GLY A 120 5.35 -4.49 9.97
C GLY A 120 4.13 -5.37 10.30
N GLN A 121 4.22 -6.67 10.02
CA GLN A 121 3.26 -7.68 10.45
C GLN A 121 4.00 -8.99 10.75
N THR A 122 4.07 -9.39 12.03
CA THR A 122 4.84 -10.54 12.47
C THR A 122 4.26 -11.16 13.75
N THR A 123 4.88 -12.23 14.27
CA THR A 123 4.57 -12.76 15.61
C THR A 123 5.15 -11.85 16.69
N LYS A 124 4.62 -11.93 17.91
CA LYS A 124 5.11 -11.17 19.05
C LYS A 124 6.57 -11.54 19.39
N GLU A 125 6.91 -12.83 19.31
CA GLU A 125 8.25 -13.33 19.56
C GLU A 125 9.25 -12.74 18.57
N ARG A 126 8.93 -12.78 17.28
CA ARG A 126 9.81 -12.26 16.24
C ARG A 126 9.97 -10.74 16.36
N TYR A 127 8.91 -10.03 16.77
CA TYR A 127 8.98 -8.61 17.05
C TYR A 127 9.94 -8.34 18.23
N ALA A 128 9.76 -9.07 19.33
CA ALA A 128 10.63 -8.94 20.51
C ALA A 128 12.09 -9.30 20.20
N GLU A 129 12.33 -10.34 19.41
CA GLU A 129 13.67 -10.71 18.95
C GLU A 129 14.32 -9.63 18.10
N TYR A 130 13.58 -9.06 17.15
CA TYR A 130 14.08 -8.01 16.28
C TYR A 130 14.55 -6.76 17.05
N PHE A 131 13.80 -6.36 18.06
CA PHE A 131 14.11 -5.20 18.90
C PHE A 131 14.90 -5.55 20.17
N ASN A 132 15.34 -6.79 20.30
CA ASN A 132 16.05 -7.29 21.49
C ASN A 132 15.31 -7.01 22.82
N ILE A 133 13.99 -7.19 22.80
CA ILE A 133 13.11 -6.97 23.95
C ILE A 133 13.16 -8.18 24.87
N ASN A 134 13.43 -7.96 26.15
CA ASN A 134 13.27 -9.02 27.15
C ASN A 134 11.79 -9.37 27.29
N LYS A 135 11.44 -10.62 26.97
CA LYS A 135 10.04 -11.06 26.86
C LYS A 135 9.31 -11.09 28.21
N GLY A 136 10.01 -11.35 29.31
CA GLY A 136 9.39 -11.52 30.65
C GLY A 136 8.27 -12.54 30.63
N ASP A 137 7.31 -12.40 31.56
CA ASP A 137 6.12 -13.26 31.66
C ASP A 137 4.99 -12.82 30.70
N ASP A 138 4.97 -11.56 30.28
CA ASP A 138 3.99 -11.00 29.32
C ASP A 138 4.70 -10.27 28.18
N ILE A 139 4.91 -10.99 27.09
CA ILE A 139 5.53 -10.47 25.88
C ILE A 139 4.74 -9.30 25.26
N ALA A 140 3.41 -9.28 25.39
CA ALA A 140 2.61 -8.20 24.86
C ALA A 140 2.82 -6.90 25.65
N LEU A 141 2.93 -7.02 26.97
CA LEU A 141 3.27 -5.90 27.85
C LEU A 141 4.67 -5.39 27.57
N ALA A 142 5.65 -6.28 27.45
CA ALA A 142 7.03 -5.92 27.13
C ALA A 142 7.16 -5.14 25.82
N ILE A 143 6.45 -5.57 24.76
CA ILE A 143 6.42 -4.87 23.47
C ILE A 143 5.77 -3.48 23.60
N LYS A 144 4.64 -3.36 24.33
CA LYS A 144 3.95 -2.08 24.54
C LYS A 144 4.85 -1.08 25.27
N THR A 145 5.50 -1.54 26.37
CA THR A 145 6.44 -0.74 27.15
C THR A 145 7.60 -0.26 26.31
N HIS A 146 8.27 -1.18 25.59
CA HIS A 146 9.35 -0.82 24.69
C HIS A 146 8.97 0.24 23.66
N PHE A 147 7.76 0.11 23.09
CA PHE A 147 7.28 1.05 22.08
C PHE A 147 7.05 2.46 22.64
N ILE A 148 6.48 2.56 23.84
CA ILE A 148 6.22 3.85 24.51
C ILE A 148 7.55 4.50 24.95
N GLU A 149 8.49 3.70 25.42
CA GLU A 149 9.77 4.20 25.91
C GLU A 149 10.74 4.60 24.77
N ASN A 150 10.64 3.92 23.60
CA ASN A 150 11.59 4.09 22.50
C ASN A 150 10.88 4.31 21.15
N PRO A 151 9.91 5.25 21.05
CA PRO A 151 9.10 5.43 19.85
C PRO A 151 9.95 5.86 18.63
N GLU A 152 10.97 6.69 18.84
CA GLU A 152 11.87 7.14 17.79
C GLU A 152 12.69 6.02 17.19
N LEU A 153 13.18 5.10 18.03
CA LEU A 153 13.92 3.91 17.58
C LEU A 153 13.02 3.00 16.75
N VAL A 154 11.83 2.69 17.28
CA VAL A 154 10.89 1.79 16.60
C VAL A 154 10.40 2.40 15.28
N CYS A 155 10.04 3.68 15.26
CA CYS A 155 9.59 4.34 14.03
C CYS A 155 10.74 4.46 13.00
N SER A 156 11.99 4.68 13.43
CA SER A 156 13.15 4.67 12.55
C SER A 156 13.37 3.31 11.89
N GLU A 157 13.33 2.23 12.66
CA GLU A 157 13.48 0.89 12.12
C GLU A 157 12.31 0.49 11.21
N MET A 158 11.07 0.89 11.55
CA MET A 158 9.92 0.70 10.69
C MET A 158 10.03 1.49 9.39
N LEU A 159 10.53 2.72 9.43
CA LEU A 159 10.75 3.53 8.23
C LEU A 159 11.83 2.93 7.33
N LYS A 160 12.95 2.43 7.88
CA LYS A 160 13.96 1.70 7.12
C LYS A 160 13.37 0.44 6.44
N ASN A 161 12.49 -0.28 7.15
CA ASN A 161 11.83 -1.46 6.59
C ASN A 161 10.77 -1.09 5.53
N LEU A 162 10.15 0.08 5.62
CA LEU A 162 9.27 0.61 4.57
C LEU A 162 10.10 1.01 3.35
N ASN A 163 11.22 1.70 3.57
CA ASN A 163 12.11 2.26 2.56
C ASN A 163 13.22 1.26 2.13
N CYS A 164 12.87 -0.02 2.01
CA CYS A 164 13.85 -1.08 1.70
C CYS A 164 14.14 -1.24 0.19
N CYS A 165 13.44 -0.53 -0.67
CA CYS A 165 13.59 -0.52 -2.12
C CYS A 165 13.89 0.89 -2.62
N ASP A 166 14.36 1.01 -3.87
CA ASP A 166 14.63 2.31 -4.48
C ASP A 166 13.35 3.11 -4.69
N TYR A 167 12.22 2.41 -4.96
CA TYR A 167 10.91 3.02 -5.11
C TYR A 167 9.85 2.31 -4.27
N ILE A 168 8.91 3.12 -3.80
CA ILE A 168 7.63 2.65 -3.23
C ILE A 168 6.52 3.14 -4.15
N ILE A 169 5.67 2.24 -4.62
CA ILE A 169 4.42 2.57 -5.30
C ILE A 169 3.29 2.31 -4.33
N HIS A 170 2.52 3.32 -4.01
CA HIS A 170 1.40 3.24 -3.09
C HIS A 170 0.07 3.46 -3.81
N VAL A 171 -0.75 2.41 -3.84
CA VAL A 171 -2.10 2.42 -4.43
C VAL A 171 -3.11 2.43 -3.30
N SER A 172 -3.84 3.52 -3.13
CA SER A 172 -4.77 3.68 -2.01
C SER A 172 -6.12 4.24 -2.45
N GLY A 173 -7.17 3.83 -1.75
CA GLY A 173 -8.50 4.42 -1.92
C GLY A 173 -9.66 3.47 -1.68
N SER A 174 -10.75 4.02 -1.17
CA SER A 174 -11.99 3.28 -0.88
C SER A 174 -12.68 2.73 -2.13
N ILE A 175 -12.42 3.32 -3.28
CA ILE A 175 -12.97 2.91 -4.58
C ILE A 175 -12.52 1.51 -4.98
N ILE A 176 -11.35 1.04 -4.54
CA ILE A 176 -10.80 -0.27 -4.93
C ILE A 176 -11.82 -1.40 -4.73
N LYS A 177 -12.62 -1.33 -3.68
CA LYS A 177 -13.68 -2.33 -3.44
C LYS A 177 -14.86 -2.23 -4.41
N LYS A 178 -15.05 -1.07 -5.03
CA LYS A 178 -16.17 -0.77 -5.91
C LYS A 178 -15.80 -0.90 -7.40
N LEU A 179 -14.51 -0.99 -7.73
CA LEU A 179 -14.02 -1.08 -9.10
C LEU A 179 -14.71 -2.17 -9.94
N PRO A 180 -15.02 -3.35 -9.42
CA PRO A 180 -15.73 -4.37 -10.20
C PRO A 180 -17.12 -3.93 -10.68
N ALA A 181 -17.83 -3.11 -9.90
CA ALA A 181 -19.14 -2.57 -10.27
C ALA A 181 -19.03 -1.42 -11.27
N LEU A 182 -17.82 -0.88 -11.46
CA LEU A 182 -17.55 0.28 -12.31
C LEU A 182 -17.03 -0.10 -13.71
N GLY A 183 -16.88 -1.39 -14.01
CA GLY A 183 -16.18 -1.89 -15.20
C GLY A 183 -16.61 -1.28 -16.54
N THR A 184 -17.80 -0.68 -16.63
CA THR A 184 -18.27 0.06 -17.81
C THR A 184 -17.98 1.57 -17.75
N LEU A 185 -17.77 2.15 -16.57
CA LEU A 185 -17.56 3.59 -16.38
C LEU A 185 -16.08 3.99 -16.45
N ILE A 186 -15.19 3.09 -16.08
CA ILE A 186 -13.75 3.38 -16.00
C ILE A 186 -13.13 3.68 -17.36
N GLY A 187 -13.63 3.08 -18.44
CA GLY A 187 -13.05 3.23 -19.79
C GLY A 187 -13.03 4.68 -20.30
N SER A 188 -14.11 5.45 -20.13
CA SER A 188 -14.19 6.82 -20.61
C SER A 188 -13.64 7.86 -19.62
N GLU A 189 -13.76 7.59 -18.33
CA GLU A 189 -13.29 8.51 -17.28
C GLU A 189 -11.77 8.35 -17.00
N THR A 190 -11.23 7.15 -17.12
CA THR A 190 -9.78 6.90 -16.94
C THR A 190 -8.95 7.66 -17.96
N SER A 191 -9.42 7.77 -19.21
CA SER A 191 -8.75 8.56 -20.24
C SER A 191 -8.61 10.03 -19.86
N ALA A 192 -9.68 10.65 -19.35
CA ALA A 192 -9.67 12.05 -18.93
C ALA A 192 -8.80 12.31 -17.69
N TYR A 193 -8.57 11.31 -16.84
CA TYR A 193 -7.74 11.42 -15.65
C TYR A 193 -6.25 11.12 -15.91
N LEU A 194 -5.94 10.24 -16.86
CA LEU A 194 -4.56 9.97 -17.28
C LEU A 194 -3.86 11.23 -17.80
N ASP A 195 -4.62 12.13 -18.45
CA ASP A 195 -4.12 13.43 -18.92
C ASP A 195 -3.82 14.42 -17.78
N LYS A 196 -4.36 14.17 -16.59
CA LYS A 196 -4.16 14.97 -15.37
C LYS A 196 -3.11 14.41 -14.43
N CYS A 197 -2.33 13.41 -14.83
CA CYS A 197 -1.25 12.87 -14.01
C CYS A 197 -0.24 13.97 -13.66
N LYS A 198 -0.26 14.42 -12.43
CA LYS A 198 0.80 15.26 -11.86
C LYS A 198 2.02 14.38 -11.56
N MET A 199 3.20 15.00 -11.51
CA MET A 199 4.50 14.31 -11.53
C MET A 199 4.62 13.11 -10.58
N ASN A 200 4.00 13.14 -9.40
CA ASN A 200 4.14 12.08 -8.39
C ASN A 200 2.81 11.45 -7.97
N GLN A 201 1.69 11.95 -8.47
CA GLN A 201 0.38 11.49 -8.02
C GLN A 201 -0.60 11.40 -9.18
N LEU A 202 -1.36 10.32 -9.19
CA LEU A 202 -2.56 10.18 -9.99
C LEU A 202 -3.74 10.07 -9.03
N GLU A 203 -4.63 11.05 -9.03
CA GLU A 203 -5.87 11.01 -8.28
C GLU A 203 -7.03 10.73 -9.24
N ILE A 204 -7.68 9.58 -9.09
CA ILE A 204 -8.88 9.22 -9.82
C ILE A 204 -10.07 9.45 -8.90
N ASN A 205 -10.97 10.32 -9.35
CA ASN A 205 -12.20 10.63 -8.65
C ASN A 205 -13.39 10.52 -9.60
N PRO A 206 -13.79 9.29 -9.96
CA PRO A 206 -14.81 9.03 -10.99
C PRO A 206 -16.19 9.58 -10.64
N SER A 207 -16.51 9.65 -9.35
CA SER A 207 -17.65 10.43 -8.81
C SER A 207 -17.49 10.61 -7.31
N GLN A 208 -18.14 11.63 -6.74
CA GLN A 208 -18.13 11.84 -5.28
C GLN A 208 -18.71 10.66 -4.50
N SER A 209 -19.63 9.90 -5.10
CA SER A 209 -20.26 8.73 -4.48
C SER A 209 -19.38 7.49 -4.41
N LEU A 210 -18.31 7.41 -5.20
CA LEU A 210 -17.48 6.23 -5.36
C LEU A 210 -16.18 6.28 -4.57
N GLY A 211 -15.77 7.46 -4.13
CA GLY A 211 -14.51 7.67 -3.42
C GLY A 211 -13.34 7.94 -4.38
N LYS A 212 -12.16 8.05 -3.82
CA LYS A 212 -10.92 8.41 -4.52
C LYS A 212 -10.00 7.22 -4.61
N LEU A 213 -9.27 7.13 -5.72
CA LEU A 213 -8.10 6.30 -5.89
C LEU A 213 -6.88 7.20 -6.08
N ARG A 214 -5.84 6.94 -5.29
CA ARG A 214 -4.55 7.61 -5.42
C ARG A 214 -3.50 6.58 -5.78
N ILE A 215 -2.59 6.96 -6.67
CA ILE A 215 -1.38 6.21 -6.98
C ILE A 215 -0.23 7.19 -6.80
N ASP A 216 0.52 6.98 -5.74
CA ASP A 216 1.71 7.75 -5.43
C ASP A 216 2.95 6.90 -5.68
N TRP A 217 4.05 7.52 -6.06
CA TRP A 217 5.35 6.86 -6.02
C TRP A 217 6.34 7.74 -5.25
N PHE A 218 7.26 7.10 -4.56
CA PHE A 218 8.30 7.75 -3.77
C PHE A 218 9.63 7.09 -4.08
N HIS A 219 10.65 7.88 -4.36
CA HIS A 219 12.01 7.39 -4.40
C HIS A 219 12.58 7.32 -2.96
N ARG A 220 13.50 6.38 -2.72
CA ARG A 220 14.09 6.15 -1.40
C ARG A 220 14.65 7.41 -0.75
N SER A 221 15.25 8.31 -1.54
CA SER A 221 15.81 9.58 -1.05
C SER A 221 14.77 10.50 -0.39
N PHE A 222 13.50 10.31 -0.68
CA PHE A 222 12.42 11.06 -0.01
C PHE A 222 12.36 10.79 1.49
N PHE A 223 12.70 9.57 1.91
CA PHE A 223 12.66 9.14 3.32
C PHE A 223 14.04 9.22 3.98
N GLU A 224 15.10 9.38 3.21
CA GLU A 224 16.47 9.51 3.71
C GLU A 224 16.67 10.86 4.38
N GLY A 225 17.39 10.87 5.48
CA GLY A 225 17.67 12.08 6.25
C GLY A 225 16.56 12.50 7.23
N PHE A 226 15.35 11.91 7.12
CA PHE A 226 14.31 12.19 8.10
C PHE A 226 14.66 11.59 9.47
N THR A 227 14.57 12.41 10.50
CA THR A 227 14.89 12.03 11.88
C THR A 227 13.71 12.27 12.81
N TRP A 228 13.48 11.33 13.70
CA TRP A 228 12.43 11.40 14.71
C TRP A 228 12.94 12.13 15.95
N ASN A 229 12.14 13.05 16.49
CA ASN A 229 12.37 13.65 17.79
C ASN A 229 11.44 13.01 18.83
N LYS A 230 12.03 12.34 19.83
CA LYS A 230 11.29 11.63 20.88
C LYS A 230 10.24 12.50 21.57
N SER A 231 10.53 13.77 21.82
CA SER A 231 9.63 14.67 22.55
C SER A 231 8.32 15.00 21.82
N LEU A 232 8.27 14.77 20.51
CA LEU A 232 7.09 15.03 19.67
C LEU A 232 6.13 13.84 19.60
N PHE A 233 6.52 12.68 20.16
CA PHE A 233 5.65 11.50 20.16
C PHE A 233 4.62 11.57 21.29
N THR A 234 3.39 11.21 20.93
CA THR A 234 2.30 10.96 21.87
C THR A 234 1.49 9.74 21.44
N PHE A 235 0.80 9.14 22.39
CA PHE A 235 0.02 7.93 22.18
C PHE A 235 -1.42 8.17 22.59
N THR A 236 -2.37 7.58 21.85
CA THR A 236 -3.79 7.72 22.21
C THR A 236 -4.21 6.87 23.41
N LYS A 237 -3.33 6.01 23.90
CA LYS A 237 -3.56 5.11 25.03
C LYS A 237 -2.30 4.98 25.89
N SER A 238 -2.49 4.90 27.21
CA SER A 238 -1.44 4.44 28.13
C SER A 238 -1.29 2.92 28.05
N ILE A 239 -0.27 2.35 28.68
CA ILE A 239 -0.05 0.91 28.75
C ILE A 239 -1.30 0.19 29.28
N GLU A 240 -1.92 0.70 30.35
CA GLU A 240 -3.08 0.12 31.02
C GLU A 240 -4.34 0.15 30.13
N THR A 241 -4.53 1.20 29.38
CA THR A 241 -5.69 1.39 28.49
C THR A 241 -5.48 0.81 27.10
N TRP A 242 -4.25 0.46 26.75
CA TRP A 242 -3.91 -0.12 25.45
C TRP A 242 -4.31 -1.59 25.38
N ASN A 243 -5.52 -1.84 24.96
CA ASN A 243 -6.04 -3.20 24.80
C ASN A 243 -5.36 -3.92 23.62
N GLU A 244 -5.72 -3.61 22.36
CA GLU A 244 -5.13 -4.20 21.17
C GLU A 244 -4.45 -3.18 20.25
N SER A 245 -5.08 -2.05 19.98
CA SER A 245 -4.54 -1.02 19.08
C SER A 245 -4.30 0.28 19.80
N CYS A 246 -3.19 0.93 19.44
CA CYS A 246 -2.86 2.28 19.85
C CYS A 246 -2.45 3.09 18.62
N THR A 247 -2.94 4.33 18.52
CA THR A 247 -2.48 5.27 17.50
C THR A 247 -1.25 6.02 18.02
N VAL A 248 -0.23 6.06 17.20
CA VAL A 248 0.97 6.84 17.41
C VAL A 248 0.79 8.20 16.75
N LYS A 249 0.98 9.24 17.53
CA LYS A 249 1.01 10.61 17.02
C LYS A 249 2.43 11.14 17.06
N TYR A 250 2.79 11.94 16.08
CA TYR A 250 4.02 12.70 16.03
C TYR A 250 3.68 14.13 15.65
N ASN A 251 4.20 15.10 16.40
CA ASN A 251 3.87 16.51 16.21
C ASN A 251 2.34 16.76 16.14
N GLY A 252 1.55 16.05 16.97
CA GLY A 252 0.09 16.10 16.98
C GLY A 252 -0.61 15.29 15.89
N ASN A 253 0.07 14.92 14.81
CA ASN A 253 -0.49 14.18 13.67
C ASN A 253 -0.48 12.67 13.92
N SER A 254 -1.56 11.98 13.53
CA SER A 254 -1.65 10.52 13.65
C SER A 254 -0.86 9.86 12.53
N ILE A 255 0.40 9.48 12.78
CA ILE A 255 1.34 8.97 11.76
C ILE A 255 1.35 7.45 11.63
N ALA A 256 0.99 6.73 12.68
CA ALA A 256 1.03 5.27 12.66
C ALA A 256 0.00 4.65 13.61
N GLU A 257 -0.17 3.35 13.48
CA GLU A 257 -0.93 2.50 14.39
C GLU A 257 -0.14 1.24 14.68
N ILE A 258 -0.10 0.87 15.94
CA ILE A 258 0.39 -0.43 16.38
C ILE A 258 -0.75 -1.28 16.95
N GLN A 259 -0.79 -2.56 16.58
CA GLN A 259 -1.73 -3.54 17.10
C GLN A 259 -0.96 -4.72 17.68
N ILE A 260 -1.27 -5.06 18.93
CA ILE A 260 -0.77 -6.26 19.61
C ILE A 260 -1.98 -7.09 19.98
N HIS A 261 -2.20 -8.16 19.23
CA HIS A 261 -3.43 -8.96 19.39
C HIS A 261 -3.42 -9.76 20.70
N LYS A 262 -4.55 -9.75 21.43
CA LYS A 262 -4.73 -10.55 22.66
C LYS A 262 -4.86 -12.04 22.35
N GLY A 263 -5.79 -12.39 21.46
CA GLY A 263 -6.13 -13.79 21.16
C GLY A 263 -5.29 -14.44 20.06
N ARG A 264 -4.31 -13.73 19.49
CA ARG A 264 -3.43 -14.23 18.43
C ARG A 264 -2.00 -13.83 18.72
N ASN A 265 -1.07 -14.70 18.31
CA ASN A 265 0.34 -14.39 18.36
C ASN A 265 0.73 -13.47 17.18
N ALA A 266 0.30 -12.22 17.25
CA ALA A 266 0.57 -11.26 16.18
C ALA A 266 0.77 -9.84 16.72
N ALA A 267 1.76 -9.18 16.16
CA ALA A 267 2.03 -7.75 16.28
C ALA A 267 2.01 -7.11 14.90
N LYS A 268 1.39 -5.94 14.75
CA LYS A 268 1.33 -5.19 13.49
C LYS A 268 1.67 -3.74 13.73
N PHE A 269 2.49 -3.19 12.85
CA PHE A 269 2.75 -1.78 12.75
C PHE A 269 2.37 -1.28 11.36
N ARG A 270 1.71 -0.13 11.28
CA ARG A 270 1.30 0.47 10.00
C ARG A 270 1.50 1.97 10.05
N PHE A 271 2.23 2.50 9.09
CA PHE A 271 2.22 3.94 8.86
C PHE A 271 0.93 4.39 8.19
N LYS A 272 0.49 5.61 8.46
CA LYS A 272 -0.49 6.35 7.67
C LYS A 272 0.28 7.17 6.66
N MET A 273 0.33 6.70 5.41
CA MET A 273 1.25 7.24 4.40
C MET A 273 1.11 8.73 4.17
N LYS A 274 -0.14 9.23 4.05
CA LYS A 274 -0.34 10.68 3.87
C LYS A 274 0.26 11.49 5.01
N ALA A 275 -0.04 11.14 6.25
CA ALA A 275 0.46 11.88 7.42
C ALA A 275 1.98 11.76 7.56
N LEU A 276 2.56 10.61 7.22
CA LEU A 276 4.02 10.42 7.19
C LEU A 276 4.67 11.31 6.13
N VAL A 277 4.11 11.34 4.93
CA VAL A 277 4.61 12.18 3.82
C VAL A 277 4.51 13.66 4.16
N ASP A 278 3.36 14.10 4.67
CA ASP A 278 3.16 15.50 5.08
C ASP A 278 4.20 15.92 6.15
N GLU A 279 4.52 15.04 7.11
CA GLU A 279 5.50 15.32 8.17
C GLU A 279 6.94 15.39 7.63
N ILE A 280 7.33 14.49 6.72
CA ILE A 280 8.64 14.51 6.08
C ILE A 280 8.81 15.79 5.25
N GLN A 281 7.79 16.17 4.49
CA GLN A 281 7.82 17.39 3.67
C GLN A 281 7.96 18.65 4.53
N SER A 282 7.29 18.72 5.68
CA SER A 282 7.37 19.89 6.56
C SER A 282 8.79 20.12 7.07
N GLN A 283 9.51 19.06 7.44
CA GLN A 283 10.90 19.17 7.90
C GLN A 283 11.89 19.54 6.79
N THR A 284 11.56 19.20 5.53
CA THR A 284 12.43 19.53 4.39
C THR A 284 12.26 20.98 3.93
N THR A 285 11.12 21.62 4.24
CA THR A 285 10.82 22.99 3.84
C THR A 285 11.44 24.02 4.82
N ASP A 286 11.79 23.57 6.02
CA ASP A 286 12.39 24.41 7.09
C ASP A 286 13.93 24.44 7.03
N LEU A 287 14.55 23.79 6.04
CA LEU A 287 15.99 23.79 5.73
C LEU A 287 16.29 24.65 4.49
#